data_59d4d8339c7f45f5c8a681f2d2e2be60
#
_entry.id   59d4d8339c7f45f5c8a681f2d2e2be60
#
_cell.length_a   1.000
_cell.length_b   1.000
_cell.length_c   1.000
_cell.angle_alpha   90.00
_cell.angle_beta   90.00
_cell.angle_gamma   90.00
#
_symmetry.space_group_name_H-M   'P 1'
#
loop_
_entity.id
_entity.type
_entity.pdbx_description
1 polymer ?
#
loop_
_entity_poly.entity_id
_entity_poly.type
_entity_poly.pdbx_seq_one_letter_code
_entity_poly.pdbx_strand_id
1 'polypeptide(L)' 'MFFLLAGGLLIIIFAVVVSVVASVVSAVAADTDDAED' A
#
# COMPACT_ATOMS: atom_id res chain seq x y z
N MET A 1 -12.26 -16.90 -18.20
CA MET A 1 -12.54 -17.02 -16.82
C MET A 1 -11.35 -16.83 -15.98
N PHE A 2 -10.25 -17.46 -16.32
CA PHE A 2 -9.05 -17.28 -15.56
C PHE A 2 -8.62 -15.84 -15.53
N PHE A 3 -8.84 -15.12 -16.62
CA PHE A 3 -8.39 -13.74 -16.67
C PHE A 3 -9.13 -12.89 -15.65
N LEU A 4 -10.39 -13.15 -15.43
CA LEU A 4 -11.16 -12.38 -14.48
C LEU A 4 -10.70 -12.68 -13.05
N LEU A 5 -10.43 -13.93 -12.76
CA LEU A 5 -9.97 -14.32 -11.43
C LEU A 5 -8.56 -13.79 -11.18
N ALA A 6 -7.70 -13.93 -12.19
CA ALA A 6 -6.33 -13.48 -12.04
C ALA A 6 -6.28 -11.96 -11.90
N GLY A 7 -7.09 -11.24 -12.67
CA GLY A 7 -7.12 -9.79 -12.57
C GLY A 7 -7.58 -9.33 -11.20
N GLY A 8 -8.62 -9.97 -10.67
CA GLY A 8 -9.11 -9.63 -9.35
C GLY A 8 -8.07 -9.89 -8.27
N LEU A 9 -7.37 -11.02 -8.39
CA LEU A 9 -6.35 -11.36 -7.43
C LEU A 9 -5.21 -10.36 -7.47
N LEU A 10 -4.80 -9.96 -8.67
CA LEU A 10 -3.73 -8.99 -8.81
C LEU A 10 -4.13 -7.65 -8.19
N ILE A 11 -5.36 -7.24 -8.40
CA ILE A 11 -5.83 -5.99 -7.83
C ILE A 11 -5.82 -6.06 -6.31
N ILE A 12 -6.23 -7.16 -5.75
CA ILE A 12 -6.26 -7.32 -4.30
C ILE A 12 -4.83 -7.27 -3.75
N ILE A 13 -3.91 -7.98 -4.39
CA ILE A 13 -2.53 -7.99 -3.93
C ILE A 13 -1.95 -6.57 -4.01
N PHE A 14 -2.24 -5.88 -5.10
CA PHE A 14 -1.74 -4.54 -5.28
C PHE A 14 -2.29 -3.63 -4.17
N ALA A 15 -3.57 -3.74 -3.87
CA ALA A 15 -4.18 -2.93 -2.84
C ALA A 15 -3.56 -3.21 -1.47
N VAL A 16 -3.28 -4.46 -1.18
CA VAL A 16 -2.67 -4.82 0.09
C VAL A 16 -1.28 -4.23 0.20
N VAL A 17 -0.50 -4.35 -0.87
CA VAL A 17 0.87 -3.83 -0.86
C VAL A 17 0.85 -2.32 -0.68
N VAL A 18 -0.03 -1.64 -1.39
CA VAL A 18 -0.12 -0.19 -1.29
C VAL A 18 -0.55 0.21 0.13
N SER A 19 -1.47 -0.53 0.71
CA SER A 19 -1.95 -0.23 2.05
C SER A 19 -0.83 -0.36 3.06
N VAL A 20 -0.03 -1.41 2.94
CA VAL A 20 1.07 -1.64 3.86
C VAL A 20 2.12 -0.53 3.72
N VAL A 21 2.46 -0.19 2.47
CA VAL A 21 3.45 0.84 2.22
C VAL A 21 2.94 2.17 2.76
N ALA A 22 1.68 2.48 2.52
CA ALA A 22 1.10 3.73 2.98
C ALA A 22 1.12 3.81 4.50
N SER A 23 0.86 2.69 5.16
CA SER A 23 0.87 2.66 6.61
C SER A 23 2.26 2.94 7.16
N VAL A 24 3.27 2.36 6.53
CA VAL A 24 4.64 2.54 6.98
C VAL A 24 5.07 3.99 6.77
N VAL A 25 4.72 4.54 5.62
CA VAL A 25 5.08 5.92 5.33
C VAL A 25 4.41 6.86 6.31
N SER A 26 3.14 6.59 6.61
CA SER A 26 2.42 7.42 7.53
C SER A 26 3.01 7.33 8.93
N ALA A 27 3.43 6.15 9.33
CA ALA A 27 4.03 5.96 10.65
C ALA A 27 5.36 6.69 10.76
N VAL A 28 6.13 6.65 9.70
CA VAL A 28 7.43 7.32 9.70
C VAL A 28 7.21 8.83 9.73
N ALA A 29 6.24 9.31 8.97
CA ALA A 29 5.96 10.73 8.95
C ALA A 29 5.49 11.22 10.31
N ALA A 30 4.71 10.41 10.99
CA ALA A 30 4.22 10.78 12.29
C ALA A 30 5.34 10.82 13.31
N ASP A 31 6.32 9.93 13.12
CA ASP A 31 7.42 9.84 14.05
C ASP A 31 8.31 11.05 13.89
N THR A 32 8.57 11.51 12.70
CA THR A 32 9.43 12.63 12.47
C THR A 32 8.60 13.82 12.37
N ASP A 33 8.32 14.44 13.42
CA ASP A 33 7.49 15.58 13.49
C ASP A 33 8.00 16.65 12.69
N ASP A 34 9.24 16.91 12.64
CA ASP A 34 9.80 17.99 12.01
C ASP A 34 10.15 17.71 10.71
N ALA A 35 9.87 16.84 10.13
CA ALA A 35 10.25 16.47 8.90
C ALA A 35 10.48 17.45 7.99
N GLU A 36 10.92 18.13 7.79
CA GLU A 36 11.10 19.02 6.96
C GLU A 36 11.77 18.69 6.05
N ASP A 37 11.77 18.35 5.31
CA ASP A 37 12.42 18.04 4.38
C ASP A 37 12.94 18.39 3.95
#